data_23dbdb99ee097d09b23a093731fec3d3
#
_entry.id   23dbdb99ee097d09b23a093731fec3d3
#
_cell.length_a   1.000
_cell.length_b   1.000
_cell.length_c   1.000
_cell.angle_alpha   90.00
_cell.angle_beta   90.00
_cell.angle_gamma   90.00
#
_symmetry.space_group_name_H-M   'P 1'
#
loop_
_entity.id
_entity.type
_entity.pdbx_description
1 polymer ?
#
loop_
_entity_poly.entity_id
_entity_poly.type
_entity_poly.pdbx_seq_one_letter_code
_entity_poly.pdbx_strand_id
1 'polypeptide(L)'
;TSLAAHIAALPREVVYLVVLGGDGTVNEVLNGITDFDKVRLGVIPTGSGNDFGRGIGLPKDPQTALENILSCIEQEQQTGKAPERIDLGQVSWPGADTPRIFGISAGTGLDAIVCKKALQSGLKKFLNKIHLGKLTYLLLTVQTLFTMDTAQVTYTYYGKEQQEQTVDKNKVIFTAVMNLRAEGGGVPMAPHASYTDGLLSVCSAFGIPKWRTFLCLPFLVAARHEKIKGFDVENVLRMEITMSKPMVLH
;
A
#
# COMPACT_ATOMS: atom_id res chain seq x y z
N THR A 1 -0.11 7.71 -26.04
CA THR A 1 -1.55 7.79 -25.64
C THR A 1 -1.66 7.28 -24.23
N SER A 2 -2.27 8.05 -23.31
CA SER A 2 -2.43 7.61 -21.93
C SER A 2 -3.45 6.46 -21.85
N LEU A 3 -3.33 5.60 -20.85
CA LEU A 3 -4.28 4.51 -20.57
C LEU A 3 -5.72 5.06 -20.47
N ALA A 4 -5.89 6.19 -19.77
CA ALA A 4 -7.17 6.88 -19.64
C ALA A 4 -7.82 7.23 -21.00
N ALA A 5 -7.04 7.82 -21.91
CA ALA A 5 -7.53 8.17 -23.25
C ALA A 5 -7.90 6.92 -24.07
N HIS A 6 -7.15 5.83 -23.90
CA HIS A 6 -7.45 4.57 -24.57
C HIS A 6 -8.75 3.95 -24.06
N ILE A 7 -8.94 3.87 -22.74
CA ILE A 7 -10.18 3.37 -22.13
C ILE A 7 -11.39 4.22 -22.52
N ALA A 8 -11.23 5.55 -22.52
CA ALA A 8 -12.32 6.46 -22.89
C ALA A 8 -12.76 6.29 -24.35
N ALA A 9 -11.81 5.97 -25.26
CA ALA A 9 -12.10 5.80 -26.69
C ALA A 9 -12.80 4.46 -27.02
N LEU A 10 -12.82 3.48 -26.09
CA LEU A 10 -13.50 2.21 -26.32
C LEU A 10 -15.03 2.38 -26.26
N PRO A 11 -15.79 1.99 -27.31
CA PRO A 11 -17.24 2.14 -27.38
C PRO A 11 -17.99 1.06 -26.57
N ARG A 12 -17.49 0.70 -25.40
CA ARG A 12 -18.05 -0.34 -24.53
C ARG A 12 -18.39 0.24 -23.18
N GLU A 13 -19.48 -0.23 -22.59
CA GLU A 13 -19.87 0.12 -21.21
C GLU A 13 -18.90 -0.49 -20.19
N VAL A 14 -18.41 -1.69 -20.46
CA VAL A 14 -17.45 -2.41 -19.61
C VAL A 14 -16.17 -2.74 -20.39
N VAL A 15 -15.04 -2.44 -19.77
CA VAL A 15 -13.70 -2.73 -20.28
C VAL A 15 -12.99 -3.68 -19.33
N TYR A 16 -12.63 -4.86 -19.81
CA TYR A 16 -11.79 -5.80 -19.08
C TYR A 16 -10.32 -5.43 -19.31
N LEU A 17 -9.65 -5.01 -18.25
CA LEU A 17 -8.25 -4.61 -18.27
C LEU A 17 -7.42 -5.63 -17.51
N VAL A 18 -6.52 -6.32 -18.20
CA VAL A 18 -5.63 -7.32 -17.58
C VAL A 18 -4.22 -6.74 -17.44
N VAL A 19 -3.72 -6.74 -16.22
CA VAL A 19 -2.38 -6.26 -15.86
C VAL A 19 -1.47 -7.44 -15.57
N LEU A 20 -0.42 -7.60 -16.36
CA LEU A 20 0.66 -8.54 -16.13
C LEU A 20 1.83 -7.80 -15.50
N GLY A 21 2.07 -7.96 -14.20
CA GLY A 21 3.12 -7.21 -13.53
C GLY A 21 3.17 -7.39 -12.01
N GLY A 22 4.00 -6.58 -11.36
CA GLY A 22 4.07 -6.48 -9.91
C GLY A 22 3.34 -5.24 -9.39
N ASP A 23 3.48 -4.99 -8.07
CA ASP A 23 2.79 -3.92 -7.34
C ASP A 23 2.98 -2.53 -7.98
N GLY A 24 4.19 -2.21 -8.47
CA GLY A 24 4.47 -0.95 -9.16
C GLY A 24 3.68 -0.80 -10.46
N THR A 25 3.57 -1.87 -11.27
CA THR A 25 2.78 -1.86 -12.52
C THR A 25 1.29 -1.70 -12.20
N VAL A 26 0.79 -2.40 -11.18
CA VAL A 26 -0.60 -2.26 -10.73
C VAL A 26 -0.87 -0.82 -10.29
N ASN A 27 0.03 -0.24 -9.49
CA ASN A 27 -0.10 1.14 -9.03
C ASN A 27 -0.15 2.16 -10.18
N GLU A 28 0.71 2.02 -11.20
CA GLU A 28 0.69 2.89 -12.38
C GLU A 28 -0.62 2.74 -13.17
N VAL A 29 -1.13 1.51 -13.30
CA VAL A 29 -2.40 1.25 -13.98
C VAL A 29 -3.57 1.86 -13.22
N LEU A 30 -3.65 1.68 -11.90
CA LEU A 30 -4.70 2.28 -11.06
C LEU A 30 -4.72 3.81 -11.22
N ASN A 31 -3.56 4.46 -11.26
CA ASN A 31 -3.45 5.90 -11.48
C ASN A 31 -3.70 6.34 -12.94
N GLY A 32 -3.79 5.41 -13.87
CA GLY A 32 -4.16 5.66 -15.26
C GLY A 32 -5.65 5.45 -15.55
N ILE A 33 -6.42 4.90 -14.61
CA ILE A 33 -7.86 4.70 -14.73
C ILE A 33 -8.57 5.96 -14.23
N THR A 34 -9.43 6.54 -15.05
CA THR A 34 -10.23 7.73 -14.70
C THR A 34 -11.69 7.39 -14.41
N ASP A 35 -12.16 6.22 -14.84
CA ASP A 35 -13.52 5.73 -14.63
C ASP A 35 -13.46 4.26 -14.17
N PHE A 36 -13.50 4.07 -12.85
CA PHE A 36 -13.45 2.76 -12.23
C PHE A 36 -14.74 1.95 -12.41
N ASP A 37 -15.88 2.59 -12.65
CA ASP A 37 -17.13 1.88 -12.89
C ASP A 37 -17.12 1.18 -14.26
N LYS A 38 -16.41 1.74 -15.22
CA LYS A 38 -16.23 1.17 -16.56
C LYS A 38 -15.23 0.01 -16.59
N VAL A 39 -14.28 -0.06 -15.64
CA VAL A 39 -13.16 -1.02 -15.71
C VAL A 39 -13.38 -2.23 -14.80
N ARG A 40 -13.16 -3.42 -15.34
CA ARG A 40 -12.97 -4.68 -14.62
C ARG A 40 -11.48 -5.02 -14.67
N LEU A 41 -10.82 -4.93 -13.52
CA LEU A 41 -9.37 -5.13 -13.44
C LEU A 41 -9.04 -6.58 -13.10
N GLY A 42 -8.33 -7.25 -14.00
CA GLY A 42 -7.66 -8.53 -13.74
C GLY A 42 -6.18 -8.32 -13.50
N VAL A 43 -5.59 -9.02 -12.55
CA VAL A 43 -4.15 -8.92 -12.27
C VAL A 43 -3.51 -10.30 -12.33
N ILE A 44 -2.44 -10.42 -13.11
CA ILE A 44 -1.56 -11.60 -13.18
C ILE A 44 -0.26 -11.22 -12.47
N PRO A 45 -0.02 -11.71 -11.24
CA PRO A 45 1.10 -11.27 -10.43
C PRO A 45 2.42 -11.91 -10.89
N THR A 46 3.32 -11.11 -11.45
CA THR A 46 4.65 -11.53 -11.92
C THR A 46 5.81 -10.76 -11.27
N GLY A 47 5.52 -9.93 -10.29
CA GLY A 47 6.51 -9.17 -9.53
C GLY A 47 7.17 -9.98 -8.41
N SER A 48 8.10 -9.37 -7.69
CA SER A 48 8.81 -9.98 -6.57
C SER A 48 8.04 -9.92 -5.24
N GLY A 49 7.20 -8.91 -5.04
CA GLY A 49 6.39 -8.70 -3.83
C GLY A 49 4.98 -9.25 -4.00
N ASN A 50 4.28 -8.73 -5.00
CA ASN A 50 2.89 -9.05 -5.33
C ASN A 50 1.96 -8.89 -4.11
N ASP A 51 2.19 -7.82 -3.34
CA ASP A 51 1.43 -7.55 -2.12
C ASP A 51 -0.04 -7.26 -2.43
N PHE A 52 -0.31 -6.56 -3.54
CA PHE A 52 -1.66 -6.33 -4.01
C PHE A 52 -2.40 -7.64 -4.28
N GLY A 53 -1.85 -8.48 -5.16
CA GLY A 53 -2.48 -9.76 -5.51
C GLY A 53 -2.66 -10.68 -4.31
N ARG A 54 -1.65 -10.74 -3.42
CA ARG A 54 -1.72 -11.53 -2.19
C ARG A 54 -2.78 -10.99 -1.24
N GLY A 55 -2.88 -9.67 -1.09
CA GLY A 55 -3.81 -9.01 -0.17
C GLY A 55 -5.27 -9.23 -0.53
N ILE A 56 -5.60 -9.32 -1.81
CA ILE A 56 -6.96 -9.61 -2.32
C ILE A 56 -7.16 -11.09 -2.70
N GLY A 57 -6.21 -11.98 -2.34
CA GLY A 57 -6.38 -13.42 -2.50
C GLY A 57 -6.20 -13.97 -3.91
N LEU A 58 -5.48 -13.28 -4.81
CA LEU A 58 -5.22 -13.78 -6.16
C LEU A 58 -4.26 -14.97 -6.15
N PRO A 59 -4.39 -15.90 -7.12
CA PRO A 59 -3.43 -16.98 -7.32
C PRO A 59 -2.01 -16.44 -7.57
N LYS A 60 -1.02 -17.13 -7.01
CA LYS A 60 0.39 -16.79 -7.24
C LYS A 60 0.89 -17.25 -8.60
N ASP A 61 0.34 -18.36 -9.09
CA ASP A 61 0.69 -18.92 -10.38
C ASP A 61 0.03 -18.09 -11.50
N PRO A 62 0.80 -17.58 -12.48
CA PRO A 62 0.27 -16.74 -13.54
C PRO A 62 -0.78 -17.41 -14.42
N GLN A 63 -0.64 -18.74 -14.67
CA GLN A 63 -1.61 -19.46 -15.48
C GLN A 63 -2.94 -19.58 -14.75
N THR A 64 -2.92 -19.98 -13.48
CA THR A 64 -4.11 -20.06 -12.63
C THR A 64 -4.78 -18.69 -12.47
N ALA A 65 -3.99 -17.61 -12.36
CA ALA A 65 -4.52 -16.25 -12.30
C ALA A 65 -5.25 -15.87 -13.60
N LEU A 66 -4.71 -16.22 -14.76
CA LEU A 66 -5.35 -16.00 -16.06
C LEU A 66 -6.65 -16.81 -16.18
N GLU A 67 -6.63 -18.08 -15.81
CA GLU A 67 -7.81 -18.95 -15.83
C GLU A 67 -8.94 -18.39 -14.95
N ASN A 68 -8.61 -17.90 -13.76
CA ASN A 68 -9.57 -17.22 -12.88
C ASN A 68 -10.16 -15.95 -13.51
N ILE A 69 -9.32 -15.13 -14.16
CA ILE A 69 -9.79 -13.92 -14.84
C ILE A 69 -10.79 -14.28 -15.95
N LEU A 70 -10.46 -15.26 -16.78
CA LEU A 70 -11.34 -15.72 -17.86
C LEU A 70 -12.67 -16.27 -17.32
N SER A 71 -12.62 -17.07 -16.26
CA SER A 71 -13.81 -17.59 -15.60
C SER A 71 -14.70 -16.48 -15.02
N CYS A 72 -14.10 -15.44 -14.40
CA CYS A 72 -14.85 -14.29 -13.92
C CYS A 72 -15.53 -13.50 -15.05
N ILE A 73 -14.85 -13.31 -16.19
CA ILE A 73 -15.41 -12.66 -17.37
C ILE A 73 -16.61 -13.46 -17.92
N GLU A 74 -16.43 -14.78 -18.09
CA GLU A 74 -17.50 -15.66 -18.54
C GLU A 74 -18.70 -15.63 -17.60
N GLN A 75 -18.47 -15.68 -16.30
CA GLN A 75 -19.52 -15.61 -15.29
C GLN A 75 -20.28 -14.27 -15.36
N GLU A 76 -19.58 -13.14 -15.48
CA GLU A 76 -20.23 -11.82 -15.61
C GLU A 76 -21.07 -11.74 -16.89
N GLN A 77 -20.56 -12.27 -18.02
CA GLN A 77 -21.29 -12.29 -19.29
C GLN A 77 -22.54 -13.18 -19.26
N GLN A 78 -22.50 -14.30 -18.56
CA GLN A 78 -23.62 -15.24 -18.45
C GLN A 78 -24.67 -14.80 -17.44
N THR A 79 -24.25 -14.24 -16.32
CA THR A 79 -25.14 -13.97 -15.17
C THR A 79 -25.44 -12.49 -14.94
N GLY A 80 -24.68 -11.60 -15.58
CA GLY A 80 -24.73 -10.15 -15.30
C GLY A 80 -24.14 -9.76 -13.95
N LYS A 81 -23.57 -10.72 -13.18
CA LYS A 81 -22.99 -10.46 -11.86
C LYS A 81 -21.57 -9.96 -12.01
N ALA A 82 -21.34 -8.68 -11.74
CA ALA A 82 -20.02 -8.07 -11.72
C ALA A 82 -19.10 -8.70 -10.65
N PRO A 83 -17.78 -8.69 -10.86
CA PRO A 83 -16.80 -9.12 -9.86
C PRO A 83 -16.88 -8.27 -8.59
N GLU A 84 -16.22 -8.74 -7.52
CA GLU A 84 -16.16 -8.04 -6.24
C GLU A 84 -15.52 -6.65 -6.41
N ARG A 85 -16.13 -5.65 -5.76
CA ARG A 85 -15.56 -4.31 -5.66
C ARG A 85 -14.60 -4.25 -4.49
N ILE A 86 -13.47 -3.59 -4.69
CA ILE A 86 -12.48 -3.31 -3.66
C ILE A 86 -12.35 -1.81 -3.46
N ASP A 87 -12.07 -1.41 -2.25
CA ASP A 87 -11.74 -0.04 -1.92
C ASP A 87 -10.33 0.32 -2.40
N LEU A 88 -10.12 1.58 -2.71
CA LEU A 88 -8.82 2.14 -3.04
C LEU A 88 -8.56 3.36 -2.17
N GLY A 89 -7.33 3.50 -1.69
CA GLY A 89 -6.92 4.68 -0.97
C GLY A 89 -6.51 5.80 -1.94
N GLN A 90 -6.65 7.05 -1.47
CA GLN A 90 -6.21 8.23 -2.19
C GLN A 90 -5.35 9.10 -1.29
N VAL A 91 -4.25 9.61 -1.82
CA VAL A 91 -3.32 10.49 -1.11
C VAL A 91 -3.06 11.75 -1.92
N SER A 92 -3.01 12.90 -1.23
CA SER A 92 -2.57 14.17 -1.78
C SER A 92 -1.59 14.85 -0.81
N TRP A 93 -0.73 15.71 -1.34
CA TRP A 93 0.23 16.48 -0.55
C TRP A 93 0.38 17.89 -1.15
N PRO A 94 0.85 18.89 -0.37
CA PRO A 94 1.08 20.22 -0.88
C PRO A 94 2.03 20.21 -2.10
N GLY A 95 1.59 20.80 -3.21
CA GLY A 95 2.34 20.84 -4.48
C GLY A 95 2.10 19.64 -5.40
N ALA A 96 1.23 18.70 -5.04
CA ALA A 96 0.77 17.68 -5.97
C ALA A 96 -0.27 18.25 -6.95
N ASP A 97 -0.06 18.05 -8.25
CA ASP A 97 -1.00 18.51 -9.28
C ASP A 97 -2.33 17.74 -9.22
N THR A 98 -2.25 16.45 -8.88
CA THR A 98 -3.40 15.56 -8.75
C THR A 98 -3.18 14.59 -7.60
N PRO A 99 -4.25 14.17 -6.90
CA PRO A 99 -4.16 13.07 -5.94
C PRO A 99 -3.67 11.79 -6.59
N ARG A 100 -2.98 10.96 -5.81
CA ARG A 100 -2.54 9.63 -6.24
C ARG A 100 -3.37 8.55 -5.57
N ILE A 101 -3.70 7.52 -6.34
CA ILE A 101 -4.43 6.34 -5.87
C ILE A 101 -3.45 5.27 -5.44
N PHE A 102 -3.74 4.57 -4.36
CA PHE A 102 -3.00 3.40 -3.92
C PHE A 102 -3.93 2.23 -3.62
N GLY A 103 -3.51 1.05 -4.03
CA GLY A 103 -4.25 -0.19 -3.76
C GLY A 103 -3.78 -0.92 -2.50
N ILE A 104 -2.55 -0.67 -2.07
CA ILE A 104 -1.91 -1.36 -0.93
C ILE A 104 -1.82 -0.42 0.26
N SER A 105 -0.97 0.59 0.15
CA SER A 105 -0.65 1.52 1.23
C SER A 105 -0.08 2.83 0.69
N ALA A 106 -0.10 3.85 1.55
CA ALA A 106 0.71 5.06 1.43
C ALA A 106 1.33 5.37 2.79
N GLY A 107 2.58 5.81 2.82
CA GLY A 107 3.24 5.97 4.10
C GLY A 107 4.34 7.01 4.12
N THR A 108 4.76 7.36 5.34
CA THR A 108 5.86 8.29 5.58
C THR A 108 6.79 7.75 6.67
N GLY A 109 8.05 8.16 6.62
CA GLY A 109 9.02 7.80 7.63
C GLY A 109 9.92 6.66 7.21
N LEU A 110 10.12 5.68 8.11
CA LEU A 110 11.11 4.61 7.93
C LEU A 110 10.93 3.84 6.63
N ASP A 111 9.73 3.33 6.37
CA ASP A 111 9.41 2.54 5.18
C ASP A 111 9.60 3.34 3.90
N ALA A 112 9.08 4.57 3.84
CA ALA A 112 9.21 5.47 2.70
C ALA A 112 10.69 5.78 2.38
N ILE A 113 11.52 6.03 3.41
CA ILE A 113 12.95 6.27 3.24
C ILE A 113 13.65 5.01 2.74
N VAL A 114 13.30 3.84 3.26
CA VAL A 114 13.87 2.54 2.84
C VAL A 114 13.51 2.27 1.38
N CYS A 115 12.25 2.47 0.98
CA CYS A 115 11.80 2.32 -0.39
C CYS A 115 12.56 3.27 -1.33
N LYS A 116 12.69 4.54 -0.98
CA LYS A 116 13.46 5.53 -1.74
C LYS A 116 14.93 5.10 -1.92
N LYS A 117 15.59 4.68 -0.84
CA LYS A 117 16.98 4.19 -0.89
C LYS A 117 17.10 2.93 -1.75
N ALA A 118 16.16 1.98 -1.62
CA ALA A 118 16.15 0.76 -2.41
C ALA A 118 15.98 1.03 -3.91
N LEU A 119 15.17 2.01 -4.29
CA LEU A 119 14.98 2.42 -5.69
C LEU A 119 16.22 3.12 -6.24
N GLN A 120 16.89 3.97 -5.46
CA GLN A 120 18.06 4.75 -5.89
C GLN A 120 19.34 3.93 -5.96
N SER A 121 19.47 2.90 -5.13
CA SER A 121 20.76 2.22 -4.91
C SER A 121 21.20 1.30 -6.04
N GLY A 122 20.45 1.10 -7.14
CA GLY A 122 20.83 0.13 -8.17
C GLY A 122 21.10 -1.31 -7.63
N LEU A 123 21.24 -1.41 -6.33
CA LEU A 123 21.51 -2.60 -5.54
C LEU A 123 20.42 -3.67 -5.73
N LYS A 124 19.18 -3.22 -5.99
CA LYS A 124 18.03 -4.09 -6.27
C LYS A 124 18.29 -5.00 -7.47
N LYS A 125 18.93 -4.50 -8.53
CA LYS A 125 19.27 -5.30 -9.72
C LYS A 125 20.35 -6.35 -9.42
N PHE A 126 21.33 -6.00 -8.61
CA PHE A 126 22.45 -6.90 -8.25
C PHE A 126 22.03 -7.99 -7.26
N LEU A 127 21.21 -7.66 -6.28
CA LEU A 127 20.85 -8.54 -5.16
C LEU A 127 19.65 -9.45 -5.47
N ASN A 128 18.76 -9.05 -6.37
CA ASN A 128 17.77 -9.99 -6.93
C ASN A 128 18.44 -11.15 -7.70
N LYS A 129 19.64 -10.91 -8.25
CA LYS A 129 20.42 -11.92 -8.96
C LYS A 129 21.01 -13.01 -8.03
N ILE A 130 21.13 -12.73 -6.74
CA ILE A 130 21.74 -13.63 -5.73
C ILE A 130 20.78 -14.05 -4.61
N HIS A 131 19.47 -13.91 -4.81
CA HIS A 131 18.40 -14.29 -3.85
C HIS A 131 18.53 -13.65 -2.45
N LEU A 132 19.35 -12.62 -2.27
CA LEU A 132 19.60 -11.91 -1.00
C LEU A 132 18.76 -10.62 -0.86
N GLY A 133 17.77 -10.40 -1.72
CA GLY A 133 16.97 -9.18 -1.70
C GLY A 133 16.30 -8.87 -0.36
N LYS A 134 15.78 -9.89 0.35
CA LYS A 134 15.17 -9.73 1.67
C LYS A 134 16.16 -9.30 2.75
N LEU A 135 17.37 -9.86 2.73
CA LEU A 135 18.44 -9.52 3.70
C LEU A 135 18.91 -8.07 3.50
N THR A 136 19.01 -7.63 2.25
CA THR A 136 19.39 -6.25 1.96
C THR A 136 18.33 -5.26 2.41
N TYR A 137 17.07 -5.59 2.17
CA TYR A 137 15.95 -4.76 2.63
C TYR A 137 15.98 -4.62 4.17
N LEU A 138 16.23 -5.71 4.87
CA LEU A 138 16.40 -5.71 6.32
C LEU A 138 17.60 -4.84 6.76
N LEU A 139 18.74 -4.97 6.10
CA LEU A 139 19.94 -4.16 6.41
C LEU A 139 19.69 -2.67 6.16
N LEU A 140 19.05 -2.32 5.04
CA LEU A 140 18.65 -0.93 4.75
C LEU A 140 17.65 -0.39 5.78
N THR A 141 16.71 -1.22 6.22
CA THR A 141 15.75 -0.86 7.27
C THR A 141 16.45 -0.56 8.57
N VAL A 142 17.35 -1.44 8.99
CA VAL A 142 18.13 -1.24 10.23
C VAL A 142 19.02 0.01 10.12
N GLN A 143 19.77 0.14 9.05
CA GLN A 143 20.61 1.33 8.83
C GLN A 143 19.76 2.61 8.84
N THR A 144 18.64 2.61 8.14
CA THR A 144 17.76 3.78 8.06
C THR A 144 17.15 4.11 9.40
N LEU A 145 16.70 3.12 10.17
CA LEU A 145 16.15 3.31 11.51
C LEU A 145 17.12 4.07 12.41
N PHE A 146 18.42 3.73 12.39
CA PHE A 146 19.41 4.37 13.25
C PHE A 146 19.88 5.73 12.73
N THR A 147 19.83 5.98 11.43
CA THR A 147 20.29 7.22 10.80
C THR A 147 19.21 8.26 10.56
N MET A 148 17.94 7.85 10.44
CA MET A 148 16.83 8.77 10.19
C MET A 148 16.53 9.66 11.41
N ASP A 149 16.01 10.83 11.13
CA ASP A 149 15.39 11.67 12.15
C ASP A 149 13.91 11.29 12.34
N THR A 150 13.42 11.45 13.57
CA THR A 150 12.00 11.36 13.89
C THR A 150 11.34 12.72 13.79
N ALA A 151 10.05 12.77 13.52
CA ALA A 151 9.27 14.00 13.46
C ALA A 151 8.25 14.07 14.61
N GLN A 152 7.79 15.28 14.89
CA GLN A 152 6.54 15.51 15.59
C GLN A 152 5.45 15.58 14.52
N VAL A 153 4.36 14.86 14.74
CA VAL A 153 3.27 14.72 13.78
C VAL A 153 1.94 14.92 14.48
N THR A 154 1.12 15.77 13.90
CA THR A 154 -0.28 15.95 14.26
C THR A 154 -1.13 15.15 13.28
N TYR A 155 -1.94 14.24 13.80
CA TYR A 155 -2.92 13.48 13.03
C TYR A 155 -4.30 14.03 13.29
N THR A 156 -5.07 14.28 12.24
CA THR A 156 -6.50 14.53 12.33
C THR A 156 -7.22 13.37 11.65
N TYR A 157 -7.91 12.56 12.45
CA TYR A 157 -8.66 11.39 12.02
C TYR A 157 -10.14 11.74 11.82
N TYR A 158 -10.74 11.21 10.76
CA TYR A 158 -12.17 11.34 10.47
C TYR A 158 -12.78 9.94 10.40
N GLY A 159 -13.66 9.63 11.36
CA GLY A 159 -14.39 8.36 11.43
C GLY A 159 -15.65 8.33 10.57
N LYS A 160 -16.31 7.18 10.48
CA LYS A 160 -17.58 6.99 9.71
C LYS A 160 -18.71 7.91 10.18
N GLU A 161 -18.76 8.25 11.47
CA GLU A 161 -19.80 9.13 12.05
C GLU A 161 -19.39 10.61 12.04
N GLN A 162 -18.47 11.01 11.17
CA GLN A 162 -17.89 12.36 11.08
C GLN A 162 -17.23 12.83 12.39
N GLN A 163 -16.89 11.92 13.27
CA GLN A 163 -16.11 12.24 14.47
C GLN A 163 -14.70 12.64 14.03
N GLU A 164 -14.32 13.86 14.39
CA GLU A 164 -12.97 14.37 14.20
C GLU A 164 -12.18 14.21 15.49
N GLN A 165 -11.01 13.62 15.41
CA GLN A 165 -10.09 13.48 16.53
C GLN A 165 -8.70 13.93 16.12
N THR A 166 -8.16 14.94 16.81
CA THR A 166 -6.79 15.39 16.60
C THR A 166 -5.87 14.87 17.70
N VAL A 167 -4.74 14.27 17.30
CA VAL A 167 -3.76 13.68 18.21
C VAL A 167 -2.35 14.08 17.80
N ASP A 168 -1.58 14.58 18.76
CA ASP A 168 -0.16 14.89 18.59
C ASP A 168 0.71 13.71 19.02
N LYS A 169 1.59 13.26 18.14
CA LYS A 169 2.57 12.21 18.42
C LYS A 169 3.99 12.73 18.24
N ASN A 170 4.82 12.48 19.25
CA ASN A 170 6.23 12.88 19.25
C ASN A 170 7.12 11.72 18.84
N LYS A 171 8.25 12.03 18.18
CA LYS A 171 9.24 11.04 17.75
C LYS A 171 8.61 9.93 16.89
N VAL A 172 7.79 10.33 15.91
CA VAL A 172 7.22 9.39 14.95
C VAL A 172 8.32 8.81 14.09
N ILE A 173 8.34 7.50 13.99
CA ILE A 173 9.30 6.71 13.22
C ILE A 173 8.72 6.43 11.84
N PHE A 174 7.47 5.99 11.77
CA PHE A 174 6.74 5.81 10.53
C PHE A 174 5.23 5.96 10.76
N THR A 175 4.54 6.23 9.67
CA THR A 175 3.08 6.14 9.54
C THR A 175 2.78 5.44 8.23
N ALA A 176 2.11 4.30 8.28
CA ALA A 176 1.63 3.56 7.13
C ALA A 176 0.10 3.59 7.12
N VAL A 177 -0.47 4.12 6.05
CA VAL A 177 -1.91 4.17 5.80
C VAL A 177 -2.25 3.02 4.88
N MET A 178 -2.87 1.99 5.42
CA MET A 178 -3.07 0.69 4.80
C MET A 178 -4.48 0.54 4.23
N ASN A 179 -4.59 0.10 2.99
CA ASN A 179 -5.82 -0.42 2.41
C ASN A 179 -5.85 -1.95 2.51
N LEU A 180 -4.69 -2.59 2.45
CA LEU A 180 -4.51 -4.02 2.63
C LEU A 180 -3.79 -4.34 3.95
N ARG A 181 -3.85 -5.59 4.38
CA ARG A 181 -3.28 -6.03 5.67
C ARG A 181 -1.77 -5.93 5.74
N ALA A 182 -1.09 -6.07 4.59
CA ALA A 182 0.35 -6.20 4.55
C ALA A 182 0.97 -5.45 3.36
N GLU A 183 2.23 -5.05 3.52
CA GLU A 183 3.06 -4.42 2.49
C GLU A 183 4.51 -4.93 2.56
N GLY A 184 5.37 -4.46 1.66
CA GLY A 184 6.81 -4.71 1.75
C GLY A 184 7.21 -6.18 1.65
N GLY A 185 6.48 -7.00 0.90
CA GLY A 185 6.70 -8.44 0.77
C GLY A 185 5.97 -9.27 1.82
N GLY A 186 4.88 -8.76 2.38
CA GLY A 186 3.98 -9.46 3.29
C GLY A 186 4.16 -9.12 4.76
N VAL A 187 4.73 -7.98 5.10
CA VAL A 187 4.79 -7.49 6.48
C VAL A 187 3.41 -6.99 6.90
N PRO A 188 2.77 -7.59 7.91
CA PRO A 188 1.38 -7.28 8.28
C PRO A 188 1.30 -6.01 9.14
N MET A 189 1.37 -4.84 8.49
CA MET A 189 1.33 -3.53 9.14
C MET A 189 -0.03 -3.25 9.80
N ALA A 190 -1.12 -3.69 9.18
CA ALA A 190 -2.48 -3.57 9.70
C ALA A 190 -3.21 -4.92 9.57
N PRO A 191 -3.02 -5.86 10.50
CA PRO A 191 -3.51 -7.25 10.37
C PRO A 191 -5.01 -7.38 10.18
N HIS A 192 -5.77 -6.39 10.64
CA HIS A 192 -7.23 -6.36 10.60
C HIS A 192 -7.80 -5.47 9.49
N ALA A 193 -6.97 -4.88 8.61
CA ALA A 193 -7.43 -4.07 7.49
C ALA A 193 -8.34 -4.89 6.56
N SER A 194 -9.36 -4.23 6.02
CA SER A 194 -10.29 -4.78 5.05
C SER A 194 -10.36 -3.86 3.84
N TYR A 195 -10.27 -4.42 2.66
CA TYR A 195 -10.35 -3.68 1.38
C TYR A 195 -11.80 -3.53 0.86
N THR A 196 -12.79 -3.79 1.71
CA THR A 196 -14.23 -3.73 1.35
C THR A 196 -15.11 -3.03 2.39
N ASP A 197 -14.51 -2.40 3.41
CA ASP A 197 -15.26 -1.78 4.51
C ASP A 197 -15.32 -0.25 4.43
N GLY A 198 -14.69 0.34 3.41
CA GLY A 198 -14.61 1.78 3.18
C GLY A 198 -13.69 2.51 4.16
N LEU A 199 -12.77 1.79 4.83
CA LEU A 199 -11.86 2.38 5.80
C LEU A 199 -10.39 2.16 5.40
N LEU A 200 -9.53 3.05 5.87
CA LEU A 200 -8.09 2.91 5.87
C LEU A 200 -7.62 2.58 7.28
N SER A 201 -6.68 1.65 7.40
CA SER A 201 -6.06 1.29 8.68
C SER A 201 -4.71 1.98 8.81
N VAL A 202 -4.59 2.88 9.78
CA VAL A 202 -3.39 3.69 10.00
C VAL A 202 -2.51 3.07 11.06
N CYS A 203 -1.39 2.46 10.65
CA CYS A 203 -0.38 1.96 11.56
C CYS A 203 0.70 3.01 11.78
N SER A 204 0.98 3.36 13.02
CA SER A 204 2.05 4.30 13.37
C SER A 204 2.92 3.80 14.51
N ALA A 205 4.24 4.10 14.42
CA ALA A 205 5.19 3.85 15.51
C ALA A 205 5.81 5.17 15.99
N PHE A 206 5.72 5.43 17.31
CA PHE A 206 6.15 6.71 17.89
C PHE A 206 6.62 6.56 19.33
N GLY A 207 7.44 7.51 19.79
CA GLY A 207 7.90 7.58 21.18
C GLY A 207 8.78 6.42 21.64
N ILE A 208 9.13 5.50 20.76
CA ILE A 208 9.97 4.33 21.06
C ILE A 208 11.43 4.66 20.74
N PRO A 209 12.38 4.36 21.62
CA PRO A 209 13.81 4.45 21.28
C PRO A 209 14.16 3.55 20.08
N LYS A 210 15.00 4.01 19.17
CA LYS A 210 15.36 3.31 17.92
C LYS A 210 15.83 1.87 18.15
N TRP A 211 16.66 1.62 19.18
CA TRP A 211 17.11 0.27 19.51
C TRP A 211 15.97 -0.66 19.92
N ARG A 212 14.96 -0.12 20.66
CA ARG A 212 13.77 -0.87 21.03
C ARG A 212 12.86 -1.12 19.83
N THR A 213 12.73 -0.15 18.92
CA THR A 213 12.01 -0.33 17.66
C THR A 213 12.59 -1.49 16.85
N PHE A 214 13.93 -1.61 16.80
CA PHE A 214 14.57 -2.75 16.16
C PHE A 214 14.14 -4.08 16.78
N LEU A 215 14.04 -4.16 18.12
CA LEU A 215 13.57 -5.35 18.83
C LEU A 215 12.07 -5.63 18.60
N CYS A 216 11.29 -4.65 18.14
CA CYS A 216 9.89 -4.82 17.80
C CYS A 216 9.66 -5.41 16.41
N LEU A 217 10.67 -5.42 15.52
CA LEU A 217 10.53 -5.94 14.15
C LEU A 217 10.00 -7.40 14.08
N PRO A 218 10.45 -8.35 14.91
CA PRO A 218 9.88 -9.70 14.93
C PRO A 218 8.38 -9.72 15.30
N PHE A 219 7.95 -8.83 16.20
CA PHE A 219 6.55 -8.71 16.58
C PHE A 219 5.70 -8.09 15.47
N LEU A 220 6.26 -7.15 14.70
CA LEU A 220 5.63 -6.59 13.52
C LEU A 220 5.40 -7.69 12.48
N VAL A 221 6.42 -8.48 12.17
CA VAL A 221 6.33 -9.62 11.23
C VAL A 221 5.34 -10.68 11.71
N ALA A 222 5.21 -10.86 13.03
CA ALA A 222 4.27 -11.80 13.65
C ALA A 222 2.85 -11.23 13.84
N ALA A 223 2.55 -10.02 13.33
CA ALA A 223 1.27 -9.32 13.52
C ALA A 223 0.87 -9.13 15.01
N ARG A 224 1.85 -8.88 15.87
CA ARG A 224 1.66 -8.72 17.34
C ARG A 224 2.07 -7.34 17.86
N HIS A 225 2.42 -6.42 16.98
CA HIS A 225 2.93 -5.08 17.32
C HIS A 225 1.86 -4.16 17.94
N GLU A 226 0.58 -4.36 17.61
CA GLU A 226 -0.54 -3.55 18.14
C GLU A 226 -0.60 -3.54 19.68
N LYS A 227 -0.06 -4.58 20.33
CA LYS A 227 0.00 -4.69 21.80
C LYS A 227 1.23 -4.01 22.40
N ILE A 228 2.10 -3.45 21.60
CA ILE A 228 3.35 -2.84 22.05
C ILE A 228 3.12 -1.34 22.23
N LYS A 229 3.35 -0.82 23.43
CA LYS A 229 3.29 0.61 23.70
C LYS A 229 4.19 1.39 22.73
N GLY A 230 3.59 2.33 22.01
CA GLY A 230 4.24 3.14 20.98
C GLY A 230 3.98 2.65 19.55
N PHE A 231 3.12 1.64 19.40
CA PHE A 231 2.43 1.33 18.15
C PHE A 231 0.94 1.60 18.32
N ASP A 232 0.32 2.18 17.32
CA ASP A 232 -1.13 2.33 17.21
C ASP A 232 -1.58 1.87 15.84
N VAL A 233 -2.78 1.27 15.80
CA VAL A 233 -3.50 0.97 14.56
C VAL A 233 -4.93 1.52 14.70
N GLU A 234 -5.26 2.52 13.88
CA GLU A 234 -6.54 3.21 13.88
C GLU A 234 -7.25 3.05 12.54
N ASN A 235 -8.56 2.81 12.57
CA ASN A 235 -9.37 2.72 11.36
C ASN A 235 -10.07 4.05 11.11
N VAL A 236 -9.88 4.61 9.92
CA VAL A 236 -10.36 5.95 9.56
C VAL A 236 -10.98 5.96 8.16
N LEU A 237 -11.96 6.82 7.95
CA LEU A 237 -12.46 7.12 6.60
C LEU A 237 -11.49 8.03 5.84
N ARG A 238 -10.92 9.00 6.56
CA ARG A 238 -9.97 10.00 6.06
C ARG A 238 -9.02 10.40 7.18
N MET A 239 -7.82 10.80 6.82
CA MET A 239 -6.92 11.47 7.76
C MET A 239 -6.16 12.62 7.11
N GLU A 240 -5.74 13.55 7.96
CA GLU A 240 -4.79 14.59 7.64
C GLU A 240 -3.55 14.44 8.49
N ILE A 241 -2.39 14.69 7.90
CA ILE A 241 -1.10 14.58 8.57
C ILE A 241 -0.36 15.92 8.45
N THR A 242 -0.08 16.57 9.57
CA THR A 242 0.79 17.73 9.64
C THR A 242 2.09 17.35 10.33
N MET A 243 3.23 17.66 9.72
CA MET A 243 4.54 17.26 10.19
C MET A 243 5.41 18.47 10.50
N SER A 244 6.16 18.39 11.60
CA SER A 244 7.09 19.48 12.01
C SER A 244 8.26 19.69 11.03
N LYS A 245 8.53 18.73 10.16
CA LYS A 245 9.56 18.78 9.11
C LYS A 245 9.15 17.93 7.91
N PRO A 246 9.63 18.25 6.69
CA PRO A 246 9.37 17.45 5.51
C PRO A 246 9.83 16.00 5.70
N MET A 247 8.96 15.05 5.33
CA MET A 247 9.28 13.62 5.30
C MET A 247 9.03 13.07 3.89
N VAL A 248 9.68 11.95 3.61
CA VAL A 248 9.45 11.23 2.35
C VAL A 248 8.07 10.59 2.41
N LEU A 249 7.28 10.77 1.36
CA LEU A 249 6.02 10.06 1.11
C LEU A 249 6.29 8.93 0.12
N HIS A 250 5.70 7.80 0.40
CA HIS A 250 5.78 6.58 -0.44
C HIS A 250 4.36 6.18 -0.85
#